data_013aa9d3722a7fe03538984539020f2a
#
_entry.id   013aa9d3722a7fe03538984539020f2a
#
_cell.length_a   1.000
_cell.length_b   1.000
_cell.length_c   1.000
_cell.angle_alpha   90.00
_cell.angle_beta   90.00
_cell.angle_gamma   90.00
#
_symmetry.space_group_name_H-M   'P 1'
#
loop_
_entity.id
_entity.type
_entity.pdbx_description
1 polymer ?
#
loop_
_entity_poly.entity_id
_entity_poly.type
_entity_poly.pdbx_seq_one_letter_code
_entity_poly.pdbx_strand_id
1 'polypeptide(L)'
;MLEVKKLFAGYGYGDVLKDISFKVEPGEKLCILGPNGCGKTTLLKTISRIIKYRGEITLEGTDISSLSRKELAKKVALLGQSAQVYFPYTVYETVSLGRYAYAEGFLKNLSDEDKTIIEDTLKNLDIWSIRDKIIDELSGGQLQRVFLARTIVQDPGLILLDEPTNHLDLKHQVELLEYLSLWAKENHRTVIAVLHDLNLAHRFADKLALMKEGELVSFGSCESVLAGKTQDTNTSTKIYMDAKASLEEVFGLDIKAFMLESLKKWQG
;
A
#
# COMPACT_ATOMS: atom_id res chain seq x y z
N MET A 1 -5.17 8.77 10.88
CA MET A 1 -5.89 7.55 11.30
C MET A 1 -6.86 7.15 10.22
N LEU A 2 -6.78 5.90 9.74
CA LEU A 2 -7.76 5.27 8.86
C LEU A 2 -8.59 4.28 9.68
N GLU A 3 -9.91 4.36 9.59
CA GLU A 3 -10.81 3.39 10.20
C GLU A 3 -11.78 2.85 9.15
N VAL A 4 -11.91 1.54 9.08
CA VAL A 4 -12.79 0.81 8.17
C VAL A 4 -13.74 -0.03 9.01
N LYS A 5 -15.06 0.11 8.77
CA LYS A 5 -16.10 -0.61 9.51
C LYS A 5 -17.10 -1.28 8.58
N LYS A 6 -17.29 -2.58 8.77
CA LYS A 6 -18.29 -3.41 8.07
C LYS A 6 -18.30 -3.16 6.56
N LEU A 7 -17.07 -3.18 5.97
CA LEU A 7 -16.89 -2.87 4.57
C LEU A 7 -17.26 -4.07 3.70
N PHE A 8 -18.13 -3.83 2.72
CA PHE A 8 -18.49 -4.74 1.64
C PHE A 8 -18.23 -4.04 0.31
N ALA A 9 -17.57 -4.70 -0.62
CA ALA A 9 -17.30 -4.15 -1.95
C ALA A 9 -17.08 -5.23 -3.01
N GLY A 10 -17.38 -4.91 -4.27
CA GLY A 10 -17.18 -5.82 -5.40
C GLY A 10 -17.44 -5.15 -6.74
N TYR A 11 -17.39 -5.93 -7.82
CA TYR A 11 -17.43 -5.45 -9.22
C TYR A 11 -18.80 -5.66 -9.90
N GLY A 12 -19.90 -5.67 -9.15
CA GLY A 12 -21.26 -5.76 -9.71
C GLY A 12 -21.89 -7.16 -9.74
N TYR A 13 -21.10 -8.23 -9.67
CA TYR A 13 -21.58 -9.63 -9.65
C TYR A 13 -21.56 -10.27 -8.25
N GLY A 14 -21.36 -9.45 -7.21
CA GLY A 14 -21.28 -9.88 -5.83
C GLY A 14 -20.16 -9.20 -5.06
N ASP A 15 -20.19 -9.38 -3.75
CA ASP A 15 -19.18 -8.81 -2.87
C ASP A 15 -17.89 -9.65 -2.90
N VAL A 16 -16.78 -9.01 -3.26
CA VAL A 16 -15.43 -9.56 -3.14
C VAL A 16 -14.93 -9.37 -1.71
N LEU A 17 -15.25 -8.22 -1.09
CA LEU A 17 -14.95 -7.92 0.30
C LEU A 17 -16.19 -8.14 1.15
N LYS A 18 -16.03 -8.83 2.29
CA LYS A 18 -17.12 -9.25 3.17
C LYS A 18 -16.79 -8.86 4.60
N ASP A 19 -17.54 -7.90 5.15
CA ASP A 19 -17.47 -7.45 6.56
C ASP A 19 -16.05 -7.11 7.04
N ILE A 20 -15.27 -6.40 6.21
CA ILE A 20 -13.91 -5.98 6.57
C ILE A 20 -13.98 -4.84 7.58
N SER A 21 -13.31 -5.01 8.72
CA SER A 21 -13.19 -3.98 9.76
C SER A 21 -11.78 -3.96 10.34
N PHE A 22 -11.13 -2.79 10.33
CA PHE A 22 -9.79 -2.59 10.92
C PHE A 22 -9.49 -1.11 11.10
N LYS A 23 -8.42 -0.82 11.85
CA LYS A 23 -7.95 0.52 12.16
C LYS A 23 -6.44 0.62 12.05
N VAL A 24 -5.96 1.68 11.39
CA VAL A 24 -4.54 2.01 11.26
C VAL A 24 -4.32 3.41 11.81
N GLU A 25 -3.36 3.55 12.72
CA GLU A 25 -3.05 4.84 13.33
C GLU A 25 -2.13 5.68 12.41
N PRO A 26 -2.06 7.00 12.62
CA PRO A 26 -1.14 7.86 11.85
C PRO A 26 0.30 7.39 12.02
N GLY A 27 1.03 7.32 10.91
CA GLY A 27 2.44 6.90 10.90
C GLY A 27 2.66 5.39 10.96
N GLU A 28 1.61 4.57 11.13
CA GLU A 28 1.74 3.11 11.10
C GLU A 28 1.88 2.58 9.68
N LYS A 29 2.65 1.50 9.55
CA LYS A 29 2.79 0.70 8.33
C LYS A 29 2.03 -0.61 8.49
N LEU A 30 0.96 -0.78 7.70
CA LEU A 30 0.18 -2.01 7.62
C LEU A 30 0.60 -2.81 6.39
N CYS A 31 0.91 -4.09 6.56
CA CYS A 31 1.04 -5.00 5.43
C CYS A 31 -0.15 -5.96 5.33
N ILE A 32 -0.73 -6.05 4.13
CA ILE A 32 -1.82 -6.97 3.82
C ILE A 32 -1.25 -8.20 3.13
N LEU A 33 -1.50 -9.37 3.72
CA LEU A 33 -1.08 -10.68 3.24
C LEU A 33 -2.30 -11.55 2.91
N GLY A 34 -2.13 -12.53 2.03
CA GLY A 34 -3.16 -13.49 1.69
C GLY A 34 -2.99 -14.06 0.28
N PRO A 35 -3.69 -15.15 -0.05
CA PRO A 35 -3.63 -15.79 -1.36
C PRO A 35 -4.02 -14.84 -2.51
N ASN A 36 -3.64 -15.20 -3.73
CA ASN A 36 -4.10 -14.48 -4.91
C ASN A 36 -5.63 -14.57 -5.03
N GLY A 37 -6.27 -13.48 -5.43
CA GLY A 37 -7.71 -13.40 -5.58
C GLY A 37 -8.52 -13.23 -4.27
N CYS A 38 -7.88 -13.16 -3.09
CA CYS A 38 -8.61 -13.00 -1.82
C CYS A 38 -9.16 -11.57 -1.57
N GLY A 39 -8.92 -10.59 -2.46
CA GLY A 39 -9.52 -9.26 -2.36
C GLY A 39 -8.56 -8.13 -1.96
N LYS A 40 -7.25 -8.36 -1.83
CA LYS A 40 -6.26 -7.33 -1.41
C LYS A 40 -6.30 -6.07 -2.27
N THR A 41 -6.15 -6.22 -3.59
CA THR A 41 -6.27 -5.12 -4.58
C THR A 41 -7.63 -4.43 -4.50
N THR A 42 -8.69 -5.21 -4.31
CA THR A 42 -10.06 -4.67 -4.18
C THR A 42 -10.16 -3.79 -2.94
N LEU A 43 -9.55 -4.18 -1.82
CA LEU A 43 -9.52 -3.39 -0.59
C LEU A 43 -8.81 -2.05 -0.81
N LEU A 44 -7.62 -2.05 -1.42
CA LEU A 44 -6.90 -0.80 -1.71
C LEU A 44 -7.69 0.11 -2.66
N LYS A 45 -8.28 -0.44 -3.73
CA LYS A 45 -9.13 0.30 -4.67
C LYS A 45 -10.41 0.84 -3.99
N THR A 46 -10.94 0.15 -3.00
CA THR A 46 -12.11 0.59 -2.25
C THR A 46 -11.76 1.75 -1.31
N ILE A 47 -10.64 1.68 -0.59
CA ILE A 47 -10.16 2.78 0.28
C ILE A 47 -9.88 4.04 -0.55
N SER A 48 -9.40 3.90 -1.79
CA SER A 48 -9.19 5.03 -2.72
C SER A 48 -10.45 5.46 -3.47
N ARG A 49 -11.64 4.91 -3.15
CA ARG A 49 -12.95 5.20 -3.79
C ARG A 49 -12.96 4.97 -5.30
N ILE A 50 -12.15 4.05 -5.81
CA ILE A 50 -12.24 3.58 -7.21
C ILE A 50 -13.40 2.59 -7.35
N ILE A 51 -13.64 1.78 -6.31
CA ILE A 51 -14.74 0.80 -6.26
C ILE A 51 -15.80 1.30 -5.29
N LYS A 52 -17.08 1.15 -5.67
CA LYS A 52 -18.23 1.44 -4.79
C LYS A 52 -18.26 0.43 -3.65
N TYR A 53 -18.69 0.88 -2.47
CA TYR A 53 -18.73 0.07 -1.26
C TYR A 53 -19.97 0.36 -0.42
N ARG A 54 -20.25 -0.54 0.53
CA ARG A 54 -21.14 -0.38 1.67
C ARG A 54 -20.33 -0.51 2.95
N GLY A 55 -20.78 0.14 4.01
CA GLY A 55 -20.02 0.27 5.26
C GLY A 55 -19.47 1.67 5.43
N GLU A 56 -18.50 1.83 6.31
CA GLU A 56 -17.94 3.13 6.66
C GLU A 56 -16.41 3.11 6.50
N ILE A 57 -15.87 4.14 5.87
CA ILE A 57 -14.43 4.40 5.79
C ILE A 57 -14.19 5.83 6.20
N THR A 58 -13.48 6.04 7.31
CA THR A 58 -13.10 7.37 7.78
C THR A 58 -11.60 7.55 7.72
N LEU A 59 -11.17 8.71 7.28
CA LEU A 59 -9.77 9.14 7.27
C LEU A 59 -9.66 10.43 8.09
N GLU A 60 -8.84 10.41 9.14
CA GLU A 60 -8.69 11.54 10.07
C GLU A 60 -10.04 12.01 10.67
N GLY A 61 -10.94 11.07 10.92
CA GLY A 61 -12.28 11.34 11.46
C GLY A 61 -13.31 11.84 10.42
N THR A 62 -12.91 12.01 9.16
CA THR A 62 -13.80 12.42 8.08
C THR A 62 -14.20 11.22 7.22
N ASP A 63 -15.49 11.03 6.99
CA ASP A 63 -15.97 10.01 6.04
C ASP A 63 -15.46 10.34 4.63
N ILE A 64 -14.71 9.41 4.03
CA ILE A 64 -14.14 9.61 2.70
C ILE A 64 -15.21 9.81 1.62
N SER A 65 -16.44 9.34 1.85
CA SER A 65 -17.57 9.52 0.90
C SER A 65 -17.97 10.97 0.74
N SER A 66 -17.79 11.80 1.78
CA SER A 66 -18.11 13.23 1.79
C SER A 66 -17.06 14.09 1.07
N LEU A 67 -15.85 13.59 0.87
CA LEU A 67 -14.78 14.33 0.21
C LEU A 67 -15.00 14.40 -1.30
N SER A 68 -14.67 15.52 -1.92
CA SER A 68 -14.51 15.59 -3.38
C SER A 68 -13.35 14.70 -3.85
N ARG A 69 -13.31 14.36 -5.14
CA ARG A 69 -12.18 13.58 -5.69
C ARG A 69 -10.84 14.29 -5.53
N LYS A 70 -10.82 15.62 -5.67
CA LYS A 70 -9.60 16.43 -5.51
C LYS A 70 -9.11 16.45 -4.06
N GLU A 71 -10.02 16.56 -3.09
CA GLU A 71 -9.69 16.51 -1.66
C GLU A 71 -9.16 15.12 -1.26
N LEU A 72 -9.83 14.06 -1.71
CA LEU A 72 -9.37 12.70 -1.45
C LEU A 72 -7.98 12.44 -2.08
N ALA A 73 -7.74 12.92 -3.31
CA ALA A 73 -6.46 12.79 -3.98
C ALA A 73 -5.30 13.52 -3.28
N LYS A 74 -5.57 14.54 -2.47
CA LYS A 74 -4.56 15.17 -1.60
C LYS A 74 -4.27 14.37 -0.33
N LYS A 75 -5.16 13.47 0.05
CA LYS A 75 -5.06 12.70 1.30
C LYS A 75 -4.64 11.25 1.08
N VAL A 76 -5.03 10.66 -0.04
CA VAL A 76 -4.80 9.24 -0.36
C VAL A 76 -4.19 9.10 -1.74
N ALA A 77 -3.06 8.41 -1.82
CA ALA A 77 -2.45 8.00 -3.08
C ALA A 77 -2.45 6.48 -3.22
N LEU A 78 -2.65 5.99 -4.44
CA LEU A 78 -2.63 4.56 -4.76
C LEU A 78 -1.60 4.27 -5.85
N LEU A 79 -0.63 3.41 -5.54
CA LEU A 79 0.17 2.68 -6.52
C LEU A 79 -0.54 1.37 -6.85
N GLY A 80 -1.17 1.27 -8.01
CA GLY A 80 -1.82 0.05 -8.48
C GLY A 80 -0.86 -0.90 -9.17
N GLN A 81 -1.19 -2.19 -9.21
CA GLN A 81 -0.40 -3.27 -9.79
C GLN A 81 -0.08 -3.10 -11.28
N SER A 82 -0.95 -2.45 -12.05
CA SER A 82 -0.75 -2.17 -13.47
C SER A 82 -1.09 -0.71 -13.78
N ALA A 83 -0.09 0.14 -13.82
CA ALA A 83 -0.23 1.47 -14.38
C ALA A 83 0.16 1.41 -15.86
N GLN A 84 -0.82 1.21 -16.74
CA GLN A 84 -0.60 1.40 -18.17
C GLN A 84 -0.66 2.90 -18.48
N VAL A 85 0.38 3.42 -19.07
CA VAL A 85 0.39 4.78 -19.62
C VAL A 85 0.24 4.67 -21.13
N TYR A 86 -0.81 5.28 -21.67
CA TYR A 86 -1.14 5.21 -23.08
C TYR A 86 -0.45 6.29 -23.92
N PHE A 87 0.36 7.13 -23.30
CA PHE A 87 1.03 8.25 -23.96
C PHE A 87 2.54 8.19 -23.73
N PRO A 88 3.36 8.58 -24.69
CA PRO A 88 4.82 8.56 -24.62
C PRO A 88 5.35 9.72 -23.75
N TYR A 89 4.95 9.73 -22.45
CA TYR A 89 5.48 10.70 -21.51
C TYR A 89 6.91 10.37 -21.10
N THR A 90 7.69 11.39 -20.80
CA THR A 90 8.97 11.24 -20.12
C THR A 90 8.76 10.82 -18.65
N VAL A 91 9.82 10.34 -18.03
CA VAL A 91 9.82 10.05 -16.57
C VAL A 91 9.41 11.29 -15.79
N TYR A 92 10.00 12.46 -16.10
CA TYR A 92 9.68 13.71 -15.41
C TYR A 92 8.21 14.10 -15.56
N GLU A 93 7.67 14.03 -16.77
CA GLU A 93 6.25 14.33 -17.03
C GLU A 93 5.33 13.36 -16.30
N THR A 94 5.65 12.04 -16.31
CA THR A 94 4.88 11.02 -15.62
C THR A 94 4.82 11.27 -14.11
N VAL A 95 5.95 11.61 -13.49
CA VAL A 95 6.02 11.91 -12.06
C VAL A 95 5.29 13.21 -11.75
N SER A 96 5.39 14.22 -12.63
CA SER A 96 4.70 15.51 -12.48
C SER A 96 3.18 15.37 -12.40
N LEU A 97 2.58 14.33 -13.02
CA LEU A 97 1.15 14.05 -12.90
C LEU A 97 0.69 13.83 -11.45
N GLY A 98 1.58 13.40 -10.55
CA GLY A 98 1.29 13.26 -9.12
C GLY A 98 0.93 14.59 -8.45
N ARG A 99 1.41 15.72 -8.96
CA ARG A 99 1.11 17.06 -8.44
C ARG A 99 -0.19 17.67 -9.00
N TYR A 100 -0.89 16.96 -9.90
CA TYR A 100 -2.11 17.47 -10.54
C TYR A 100 -3.22 17.89 -9.55
N ALA A 101 -3.32 17.23 -8.39
CA ALA A 101 -4.30 17.59 -7.37
C ALA A 101 -4.02 18.97 -6.72
N TYR A 102 -2.79 19.47 -6.80
CA TYR A 102 -2.36 20.75 -6.25
C TYR A 102 -2.38 21.87 -7.29
N ALA A 103 -2.28 21.52 -8.57
CA ALA A 103 -2.24 22.50 -9.64
C ALA A 103 -3.46 23.44 -9.63
N GLU A 104 -3.19 24.75 -9.72
CA GLU A 104 -4.19 25.82 -9.70
C GLU A 104 -4.23 26.56 -11.05
N GLY A 105 -5.36 27.22 -11.32
CA GLY A 105 -5.55 28.02 -12.51
C GLY A 105 -5.83 27.23 -13.80
N PHE A 106 -6.04 27.98 -14.90
CA PHE A 106 -6.44 27.43 -16.20
C PHE A 106 -5.34 26.63 -16.88
N LEU A 107 -4.07 27.03 -16.70
CA LEU A 107 -2.91 26.39 -17.34
C LEU A 107 -2.28 25.28 -16.47
N LYS A 108 -2.73 25.10 -15.22
CA LYS A 108 -2.25 24.04 -14.30
C LYS A 108 -0.72 23.88 -14.26
N ASN A 109 0.00 25.01 -14.22
CA ASN A 109 1.45 25.03 -14.14
C ASN A 109 1.93 24.52 -12.76
N LEU A 110 3.05 23.81 -12.75
CA LEU A 110 3.76 23.41 -11.55
C LEU A 110 4.39 24.64 -10.89
N SER A 111 4.23 24.76 -9.56
CA SER A 111 4.97 25.73 -8.77
C SER A 111 6.45 25.36 -8.67
N ASP A 112 7.31 26.27 -8.23
CA ASP A 112 8.71 25.96 -8.02
C ASP A 112 8.90 24.97 -6.85
N GLU A 113 8.01 25.00 -5.87
CA GLU A 113 7.93 23.99 -4.80
C GLU A 113 7.62 22.60 -5.37
N ASP A 114 6.63 22.49 -6.27
CA ASP A 114 6.31 21.23 -6.94
C ASP A 114 7.51 20.66 -7.71
N LYS A 115 8.25 21.51 -8.42
CA LYS A 115 9.46 21.10 -9.16
C LYS A 115 10.53 20.56 -8.22
N THR A 116 10.74 21.21 -7.07
CA THR A 116 11.69 20.76 -6.05
C THR A 116 11.29 19.39 -5.49
N ILE A 117 10.02 19.20 -5.13
CA ILE A 117 9.50 17.92 -4.63
C ILE A 117 9.70 16.80 -5.67
N ILE A 118 9.45 17.09 -6.95
CA ILE A 118 9.64 16.12 -8.04
C ILE A 118 11.12 15.77 -8.18
N GLU A 119 12.01 16.77 -8.22
CA GLU A 119 13.44 16.57 -8.39
C GLU A 119 14.04 15.74 -7.25
N ASP A 120 13.71 16.09 -6.00
CA ASP A 120 14.20 15.38 -4.82
C ASP A 120 13.69 13.92 -4.80
N THR A 121 12.42 13.71 -5.15
CA THR A 121 11.87 12.34 -5.23
C THR A 121 12.55 11.52 -6.31
N LEU A 122 12.80 12.09 -7.49
CA LEU A 122 13.51 11.40 -8.57
C LEU A 122 14.96 11.04 -8.20
N LYS A 123 15.65 11.91 -7.44
CA LYS A 123 16.99 11.63 -6.90
C LYS A 123 16.96 10.52 -5.85
N ASN A 124 16.04 10.61 -4.90
CA ASN A 124 15.92 9.64 -3.81
C ASN A 124 15.56 8.22 -4.29
N LEU A 125 14.90 8.10 -5.44
CA LEU A 125 14.56 6.81 -6.06
C LEU A 125 15.55 6.38 -7.15
N ASP A 126 16.68 7.09 -7.31
CA ASP A 126 17.75 6.80 -8.28
C ASP A 126 17.24 6.72 -9.74
N ILE A 127 16.36 7.65 -10.11
CA ILE A 127 15.79 7.77 -11.47
C ILE A 127 15.95 9.17 -12.07
N TRP A 128 16.68 10.07 -11.41
CA TRP A 128 16.94 11.42 -11.92
C TRP A 128 17.72 11.41 -13.25
N SER A 129 18.69 10.50 -13.38
CA SER A 129 19.53 10.38 -14.58
C SER A 129 18.75 9.98 -15.85
N ILE A 130 17.57 9.39 -15.67
CA ILE A 130 16.70 8.94 -16.75
C ILE A 130 15.44 9.79 -16.90
N ARG A 131 15.35 10.97 -16.25
CA ARG A 131 14.14 11.81 -16.20
C ARG A 131 13.59 12.24 -17.55
N ASP A 132 14.47 12.34 -18.58
CA ASP A 132 14.13 12.75 -19.94
C ASP A 132 13.80 11.57 -20.88
N LYS A 133 13.97 10.30 -20.40
CA LYS A 133 13.60 9.11 -21.17
C LYS A 133 12.09 8.93 -21.21
N ILE A 134 11.61 8.38 -22.31
CA ILE A 134 10.21 7.97 -22.45
C ILE A 134 9.99 6.69 -21.62
N ILE A 135 8.86 6.62 -20.90
CA ILE A 135 8.59 5.52 -19.97
C ILE A 135 8.49 4.16 -20.65
N ASP A 136 8.14 4.10 -21.92
CA ASP A 136 8.08 2.85 -22.71
C ASP A 136 9.47 2.24 -22.98
N GLU A 137 10.55 3.02 -22.79
CA GLU A 137 11.94 2.57 -22.97
C GLU A 137 12.55 1.99 -21.67
N LEU A 138 11.78 1.99 -20.57
CA LEU A 138 12.28 1.63 -19.26
C LEU A 138 12.19 0.13 -18.98
N SER A 139 13.13 -0.39 -18.18
CA SER A 139 12.97 -1.71 -17.59
C SER A 139 11.80 -1.74 -16.60
N GLY A 140 11.24 -2.92 -16.33
CA GLY A 140 10.13 -3.06 -15.37
C GLY A 140 10.43 -2.45 -13.99
N GLY A 141 11.67 -2.63 -13.48
CA GLY A 141 12.08 -2.04 -12.21
C GLY A 141 12.22 -0.53 -12.25
N GLN A 142 12.71 0.05 -13.35
CA GLN A 142 12.74 1.49 -13.54
C GLN A 142 11.32 2.08 -13.60
N LEU A 143 10.44 1.45 -14.38
CA LEU A 143 9.05 1.85 -14.51
C LEU A 143 8.31 1.81 -13.16
N GLN A 144 8.56 0.76 -12.37
CA GLN A 144 8.00 0.64 -11.01
C GLN A 144 8.42 1.81 -10.11
N ARG A 145 9.71 2.19 -10.13
CA ARG A 145 10.20 3.36 -9.38
C ARG A 145 9.58 4.67 -9.88
N VAL A 146 9.35 4.82 -11.16
CA VAL A 146 8.67 6.00 -11.75
C VAL A 146 7.24 6.11 -11.23
N PHE A 147 6.47 5.03 -11.22
CA PHE A 147 5.11 5.05 -10.69
C PHE A 147 5.05 5.26 -9.18
N LEU A 148 6.05 4.72 -8.45
CA LEU A 148 6.18 5.02 -7.03
C LEU A 148 6.51 6.50 -6.81
N ALA A 149 7.45 7.08 -7.57
CA ALA A 149 7.77 8.50 -7.52
C ALA A 149 6.53 9.35 -7.73
N ARG A 150 5.73 9.05 -8.77
CA ARG A 150 4.45 9.72 -9.04
C ARG A 150 3.49 9.65 -7.84
N THR A 151 3.46 8.52 -7.15
CA THR A 151 2.60 8.32 -5.98
C THR A 151 3.10 9.10 -4.76
N ILE A 152 4.41 9.18 -4.57
CA ILE A 152 5.06 9.90 -3.46
C ILE A 152 4.94 11.42 -3.63
N VAL A 153 5.19 11.96 -4.83
CA VAL A 153 5.08 13.40 -5.07
C VAL A 153 3.66 13.93 -4.94
N GLN A 154 2.65 13.06 -4.94
CA GLN A 154 1.28 13.44 -4.59
C GLN A 154 1.17 13.90 -3.13
N ASP A 155 2.17 13.62 -2.31
CA ASP A 155 2.32 14.06 -0.92
C ASP A 155 1.12 13.69 -0.02
N PRO A 156 0.67 12.42 -0.03
CA PRO A 156 -0.52 11.99 0.67
C PRO A 156 -0.25 11.73 2.15
N GLY A 157 -1.28 11.88 3.01
CA GLY A 157 -1.24 11.39 4.39
C GLY A 157 -1.32 9.87 4.50
N LEU A 158 -1.96 9.22 3.52
CA LEU A 158 -2.09 7.76 3.39
C LEU A 158 -1.65 7.31 2.01
N ILE A 159 -0.64 6.43 1.95
CA ILE A 159 -0.21 5.78 0.71
C ILE A 159 -0.65 4.31 0.68
N LEU A 160 -1.24 3.89 -0.42
CA LEU A 160 -1.69 2.54 -0.68
C LEU A 160 -0.82 1.94 -1.78
N LEU A 161 -0.18 0.80 -1.51
CA LEU A 161 0.78 0.18 -2.41
C LEU A 161 0.34 -1.26 -2.74
N ASP A 162 0.00 -1.50 -3.99
CA ASP A 162 -0.40 -2.82 -4.48
C ASP A 162 0.82 -3.50 -5.12
N GLU A 163 1.47 -4.38 -4.37
CA GLU A 163 2.66 -5.15 -4.77
C GLU A 163 3.83 -4.26 -5.27
N PRO A 164 4.27 -3.27 -4.48
CA PRO A 164 5.28 -2.29 -4.91
C PRO A 164 6.65 -2.89 -5.22
N THR A 165 6.93 -4.10 -4.74
CA THR A 165 8.20 -4.81 -4.89
C THR A 165 8.26 -5.73 -6.10
N ASN A 166 7.17 -5.87 -6.86
CA ASN A 166 7.16 -6.71 -8.05
C ASN A 166 8.14 -6.20 -9.12
N HIS A 167 8.74 -7.13 -9.85
CA HIS A 167 9.74 -6.88 -10.89
C HIS A 167 11.06 -6.27 -10.41
N LEU A 168 11.29 -6.21 -9.08
CA LEU A 168 12.55 -5.80 -8.47
C LEU A 168 13.31 -7.02 -7.96
N ASP A 169 14.63 -7.00 -8.09
CA ASP A 169 15.49 -7.95 -7.40
C ASP A 169 15.50 -7.68 -5.88
N LEU A 170 15.98 -8.64 -5.10
CA LEU A 170 15.94 -8.58 -3.64
C LEU A 170 16.60 -7.31 -3.05
N LYS A 171 17.73 -6.88 -3.63
CA LYS A 171 18.41 -5.66 -3.19
C LYS A 171 17.50 -4.44 -3.33
N HIS A 172 16.94 -4.26 -4.51
CA HIS A 172 16.06 -3.12 -4.80
C HIS A 172 14.73 -3.19 -4.04
N GLN A 173 14.22 -4.39 -3.75
CA GLN A 173 13.04 -4.56 -2.87
C GLN A 173 13.31 -4.03 -1.46
N VAL A 174 14.46 -4.38 -0.87
CA VAL A 174 14.86 -3.93 0.46
C VAL A 174 15.07 -2.42 0.48
N GLU A 175 15.83 -1.86 -0.47
CA GLU A 175 16.09 -0.43 -0.57
C GLU A 175 14.79 0.38 -0.70
N LEU A 176 13.85 -0.11 -1.51
CA LEU A 176 12.53 0.52 -1.69
C LEU A 176 11.74 0.57 -0.37
N LEU A 177 11.66 -0.55 0.35
CA LEU A 177 10.90 -0.62 1.60
C LEU A 177 11.57 0.18 2.72
N GLU A 178 12.91 0.26 2.75
CA GLU A 178 13.66 1.13 3.66
C GLU A 178 13.36 2.61 3.36
N TYR A 179 13.41 3.01 2.10
CA TYR A 179 13.04 4.36 1.68
C TYR A 179 11.61 4.72 2.10
N LEU A 180 10.63 3.85 1.83
CA LEU A 180 9.24 4.04 2.24
C LEU A 180 9.08 4.15 3.76
N SER A 181 9.86 3.36 4.52
CA SER A 181 9.83 3.41 5.98
C SER A 181 10.37 4.72 6.53
N LEU A 182 11.47 5.24 5.95
CA LEU A 182 12.03 6.54 6.31
C LEU A 182 11.07 7.68 5.94
N TRP A 183 10.55 7.67 4.70
CA TRP A 183 9.60 8.65 4.22
C TRP A 183 8.33 8.72 5.08
N ALA A 184 7.78 7.56 5.47
CA ALA A 184 6.62 7.48 6.35
C ALA A 184 6.92 8.06 7.74
N LYS A 185 8.07 7.70 8.32
CA LYS A 185 8.49 8.15 9.66
C LYS A 185 8.73 9.66 9.72
N GLU A 186 9.48 10.21 8.76
CA GLU A 186 9.83 11.64 8.74
C GLU A 186 8.63 12.55 8.58
N ASN A 187 7.60 12.08 7.88
CA ASN A 187 6.43 12.88 7.57
C ASN A 187 5.15 12.43 8.33
N HIS A 188 5.28 11.53 9.31
CA HIS A 188 4.15 10.93 10.05
C HIS A 188 3.05 10.35 9.13
N ARG A 189 3.45 9.73 8.03
CA ARG A 189 2.55 9.22 7.00
C ARG A 189 2.24 7.75 7.20
N THR A 190 1.01 7.38 6.90
CA THR A 190 0.53 6.00 6.98
C THR A 190 0.77 5.28 5.67
N VAL A 191 1.26 4.04 5.73
CA VAL A 191 1.46 3.19 4.56
C VAL A 191 0.66 1.91 4.70
N ILE A 192 -0.12 1.56 3.67
CA ILE A 192 -0.74 0.24 3.56
C ILE A 192 -0.19 -0.43 2.31
N ALA A 193 0.52 -1.53 2.47
CA ALA A 193 1.16 -2.24 1.37
C ALA A 193 0.65 -3.69 1.27
N VAL A 194 0.40 -4.15 0.06
CA VAL A 194 0.25 -5.57 -0.26
C VAL A 194 1.62 -6.11 -0.59
N LEU A 195 2.09 -7.09 0.15
CA LEU A 195 3.34 -7.80 -0.12
C LEU A 195 3.09 -9.31 -0.21
N HIS A 196 3.98 -10.03 -0.90
CA HIS A 196 3.92 -11.49 -1.00
C HIS A 196 4.99 -12.19 -0.16
N ASP A 197 6.13 -11.54 0.06
CA ASP A 197 7.20 -12.09 0.87
C ASP A 197 6.99 -11.76 2.35
N LEU A 198 6.90 -12.82 3.17
CA LEU A 198 6.68 -12.70 4.61
C LEU A 198 7.83 -12.04 5.36
N ASN A 199 9.08 -12.27 4.91
CA ASN A 199 10.24 -11.65 5.56
C ASN A 199 10.27 -10.15 5.30
N LEU A 200 9.98 -9.74 4.06
CA LEU A 200 9.85 -8.33 3.71
C LEU A 200 8.68 -7.68 4.44
N ALA A 201 7.53 -8.36 4.53
CA ALA A 201 6.38 -7.87 5.27
C ALA A 201 6.69 -7.69 6.76
N HIS A 202 7.33 -8.67 7.41
CA HIS A 202 7.72 -8.60 8.82
C HIS A 202 8.73 -7.48 9.10
N ARG A 203 9.71 -7.28 8.19
CA ARG A 203 10.72 -6.22 8.33
C ARG A 203 10.12 -4.81 8.13
N PHE A 204 9.14 -4.70 7.26
CA PHE A 204 8.57 -3.41 6.86
C PHE A 204 7.45 -2.94 7.78
N ALA A 205 6.52 -3.82 8.16
CA ALA A 205 5.25 -3.45 8.74
C ALA A 205 5.28 -3.39 10.28
N ASP A 206 4.49 -2.49 10.83
CA ASP A 206 4.19 -2.44 12.27
C ASP A 206 3.00 -3.38 12.59
N LYS A 207 2.06 -3.51 11.64
CA LYS A 207 0.89 -4.40 11.73
C LYS A 207 0.75 -5.26 10.48
N LEU A 208 0.18 -6.45 10.66
CA LEU A 208 -0.23 -7.36 9.60
C LEU A 208 -1.73 -7.54 9.56
N ALA A 209 -2.27 -7.66 8.35
CA ALA A 209 -3.64 -8.04 8.05
C ALA A 209 -3.63 -9.29 7.16
N LEU A 210 -4.21 -10.39 7.63
CA LEU A 210 -4.36 -11.61 6.83
C LEU A 210 -5.75 -11.64 6.21
N MET A 211 -5.80 -11.76 4.88
CA MET A 211 -7.04 -11.87 4.13
C MET A 211 -7.21 -13.25 3.50
N LYS A 212 -8.43 -13.80 3.57
CA LYS A 212 -8.85 -15.01 2.90
C LYS A 212 -10.28 -14.88 2.41
N GLU A 213 -10.56 -15.23 1.16
CA GLU A 213 -11.90 -15.28 0.56
C GLU A 213 -12.77 -14.02 0.75
N GLY A 214 -12.12 -12.85 0.75
CA GLY A 214 -12.77 -11.54 0.92
C GLY A 214 -12.95 -11.11 2.37
N GLU A 215 -12.51 -11.88 3.33
CA GLU A 215 -12.60 -11.58 4.76
C GLU A 215 -11.23 -11.25 5.36
N LEU A 216 -11.24 -10.44 6.42
CA LEU A 216 -10.09 -10.22 7.29
C LEU A 216 -10.09 -11.32 8.36
N VAL A 217 -9.13 -12.25 8.29
CA VAL A 217 -9.10 -13.42 9.18
C VAL A 217 -8.13 -13.27 10.35
N SER A 218 -7.18 -12.35 10.25
CA SER A 218 -6.30 -11.97 11.36
C SER A 218 -5.81 -10.55 11.18
N PHE A 219 -5.67 -9.79 12.27
CA PHE A 219 -5.18 -8.43 12.28
C PHE A 219 -4.49 -8.11 13.61
N GLY A 220 -3.31 -7.49 13.56
CA GLY A 220 -2.58 -7.13 14.77
C GLY A 220 -1.12 -6.80 14.53
N SER A 221 -0.30 -6.75 15.61
CA SER A 221 1.14 -6.60 15.46
C SER A 221 1.74 -7.78 14.67
N CYS A 222 2.87 -7.53 14.00
CA CYS A 222 3.56 -8.59 13.24
C CYS A 222 3.79 -9.83 14.08
N GLU A 223 4.25 -9.64 15.32
CA GLU A 223 4.54 -10.76 16.24
C GLU A 223 3.28 -11.56 16.61
N SER A 224 2.15 -10.89 16.88
CA SER A 224 0.90 -11.56 17.27
C SER A 224 0.33 -12.38 16.10
N VAL A 225 0.29 -11.80 14.91
CA VAL A 225 -0.24 -12.45 13.71
C VAL A 225 0.64 -13.62 13.27
N LEU A 226 1.97 -13.44 13.26
CA LEU A 226 2.91 -14.48 12.88
C LEU A 226 3.00 -15.63 13.92
N ALA A 227 2.77 -15.34 15.19
CA ALA A 227 2.74 -16.34 16.26
C ALA A 227 1.41 -17.12 16.32
N GLY A 228 0.40 -16.72 15.55
CA GLY A 228 -0.95 -17.29 15.64
C GLY A 228 -1.62 -17.03 17.01
N LYS A 229 -1.17 -16.00 17.73
CA LYS A 229 -1.70 -15.64 19.05
C LYS A 229 -2.71 -14.52 18.92
N THR A 230 -3.91 -14.77 19.41
CA THR A 230 -4.88 -13.71 19.73
C THR A 230 -4.39 -13.01 21.00
N GLN A 231 -3.79 -11.84 20.89
CA GLN A 231 -3.56 -10.96 22.05
C GLN A 231 -3.89 -9.53 21.67
N ASP A 232 -4.96 -8.99 22.28
CA ASP A 232 -4.91 -8.00 23.34
C ASP A 232 -6.30 -7.81 23.97
N THR A 233 -6.42 -8.19 25.24
CA THR A 233 -7.66 -8.10 26.01
C THR A 233 -7.88 -6.75 26.69
N ASN A 234 -7.10 -5.71 26.36
CA ASN A 234 -7.06 -4.48 27.18
C ASN A 234 -7.21 -3.15 26.43
N THR A 235 -7.97 -3.06 25.37
CA THR A 235 -8.37 -1.73 24.86
C THR A 235 -9.71 -1.82 24.10
N SER A 236 -10.39 -0.70 24.02
CA SER A 236 -11.67 -0.49 23.28
C SER A 236 -11.66 -0.93 21.80
N THR A 237 -10.64 -1.63 21.41
CA THR A 237 -10.34 -2.22 20.09
C THR A 237 -10.86 -3.66 19.95
N LYS A 238 -11.65 -4.14 20.90
CA LYS A 238 -12.22 -5.51 20.91
C LYS A 238 -13.01 -5.90 19.66
N ILE A 239 -13.36 -4.93 18.82
CA ILE A 239 -14.13 -5.14 17.59
C ILE A 239 -13.25 -5.69 16.44
N TYR A 240 -11.90 -5.61 16.55
CA TYR A 240 -10.98 -5.83 15.42
C TYR A 240 -10.01 -7.02 15.60
N MET A 241 -10.12 -7.82 16.67
CA MET A 241 -9.02 -8.70 17.09
C MET A 241 -9.37 -10.18 17.34
N ASP A 242 -10.39 -10.71 16.72
CA ASP A 242 -10.55 -12.17 16.70
C ASP A 242 -9.78 -12.75 15.49
N ALA A 243 -8.58 -13.32 15.76
CA ALA A 243 -7.91 -14.12 14.74
C ALA A 243 -8.76 -15.35 14.43
N LYS A 244 -9.41 -15.33 13.27
CA LYS A 244 -10.27 -16.44 12.79
C LYS A 244 -9.43 -17.54 12.14
N ALA A 245 -8.17 -17.26 11.77
CA ALA A 245 -7.30 -18.23 11.13
C ALA A 245 -5.81 -17.90 11.31
N SER A 246 -4.98 -18.94 11.38
CA SER A 246 -3.51 -18.84 11.39
C SER A 246 -2.95 -18.62 9.98
N LEU A 247 -1.66 -18.27 9.86
CA LEU A 247 -0.95 -18.24 8.57
C LEU A 247 -1.06 -19.59 7.83
N GLU A 248 -0.94 -20.68 8.55
CA GLU A 248 -1.03 -22.04 8.00
C GLU A 248 -2.39 -22.31 7.37
N GLU A 249 -3.46 -21.90 8.04
CA GLU A 249 -4.83 -22.04 7.51
C GLU A 249 -5.10 -21.10 6.33
N VAL A 250 -4.49 -19.92 6.31
CA VAL A 250 -4.63 -18.94 5.22
C VAL A 250 -3.92 -19.42 3.96
N PHE A 251 -2.69 -19.93 4.09
CA PHE A 251 -1.87 -20.32 2.96
C PHE A 251 -1.92 -21.84 2.65
N GLY A 252 -2.53 -22.66 3.54
CA GLY A 252 -2.59 -24.11 3.39
C GLY A 252 -1.23 -24.80 3.52
N LEU A 253 -0.26 -24.16 4.18
CA LEU A 253 1.11 -24.62 4.34
C LEU A 253 1.64 -24.20 5.71
N ASP A 254 2.34 -25.12 6.41
CA ASP A 254 3.12 -24.76 7.60
C ASP A 254 4.33 -23.91 7.20
N ILE A 255 4.08 -22.60 7.09
CA ILE A 255 5.08 -21.62 6.65
C ILE A 255 6.25 -21.57 7.62
N LYS A 256 5.98 -21.72 8.92
CA LYS A 256 7.03 -21.69 9.96
C LYS A 256 7.97 -22.88 9.83
N ALA A 257 7.42 -24.08 9.66
CA ALA A 257 8.23 -25.28 9.41
C ALA A 257 9.01 -25.16 8.09
N PHE A 258 8.38 -24.68 7.02
CA PHE A 258 9.02 -24.44 5.72
C PHE A 258 10.19 -23.46 5.82
N MET A 259 10.04 -22.33 6.51
CA MET A 259 11.12 -21.35 6.69
C MET A 259 12.26 -21.91 7.54
N LEU A 260 11.95 -22.64 8.63
CA LEU A 260 12.97 -23.27 9.47
C LEU A 260 13.75 -24.36 8.72
N GLU A 261 13.08 -25.15 7.88
CA GLU A 261 13.73 -26.15 7.05
C GLU A 261 14.64 -25.52 5.98
N SER A 262 14.18 -24.44 5.37
CA SER A 262 14.96 -23.66 4.41
C SER A 262 16.22 -23.06 5.06
N LEU A 263 16.12 -22.49 6.25
CA LEU A 263 17.27 -21.97 7.01
C LEU A 263 18.27 -23.06 7.38
N LYS A 264 17.79 -24.26 7.79
CA LYS A 264 18.68 -25.40 8.09
C LYS A 264 19.47 -25.86 6.87
N LYS A 265 18.84 -25.87 5.68
CA LYS A 265 19.52 -26.19 4.40
C LYS A 265 20.54 -25.14 3.99
N TRP A 266 20.41 -23.92 4.46
CA TRP A 266 21.37 -22.82 4.20
C TRP A 266 22.60 -22.88 5.13
N GLN A 267 22.46 -23.48 6.31
CA GLN A 267 23.53 -23.60 7.32
C GLN A 267 24.36 -24.90 7.20
N GLY A 268 23.95 -25.83 6.36
CA GLY A 268 24.66 -27.08 6.06
C GLY A 268 25.38 -27.03 4.75
#